data_9d1eb9fdd47f96d2ce36b6b36744b6b7
#
_entry.id   9d1eb9fdd47f96d2ce36b6b36744b6b7
#
_cell.length_a   1.000
_cell.length_b   1.000
_cell.length_c   1.000
_cell.angle_alpha   90.00
_cell.angle_beta   90.00
_cell.angle_gamma   90.00
#
_symmetry.space_group_name_H-M   'P 1'
#
loop_
_entity.id
_entity.type
_entity.pdbx_description
1 polymer ?
#
loop_
_entity_poly.entity_id
_entity_poly.type
_entity_poly.pdbx_seq_one_letter_code
_entity_poly.pdbx_strand_id
1 'polypeptide(L)' 'MKRLKLKQIGSNKTELTYRNDNGEDISLLFSYETPVAGYDEHGAFRTDEKFSRTTSKHINGYVPSTARVVPQAYIEGMVQ' A
#
# COMPACT_ATOMS: atom_id res chain seq x y z
N MET A 1 -12.98 -1.69 -16.96
CA MET A 1 -11.76 -0.99 -16.61
C MET A 1 -11.81 -0.45 -15.19
N LYS A 2 -10.73 -0.59 -14.47
CA LYS A 2 -10.65 -0.13 -13.09
C LYS A 2 -10.44 1.37 -13.03
N ARG A 3 -11.05 1.99 -12.05
CA ARG A 3 -10.86 3.41 -11.79
C ARG A 3 -9.62 3.56 -10.91
N LEU A 4 -8.64 4.28 -11.42
CA LEU A 4 -7.40 4.52 -10.69
C LEU A 4 -7.31 5.96 -10.25
N LYS A 5 -6.83 6.17 -9.05
CA LYS A 5 -6.61 7.50 -8.53
C LYS A 5 -5.25 7.54 -7.83
N LEU A 6 -4.40 8.42 -8.27
CA LEU A 6 -3.08 8.62 -7.67
C LEU A 6 -3.08 9.96 -6.95
N LYS A 7 -2.56 9.96 -5.73
CA LYS A 7 -2.51 11.16 -4.94
C LYS A 7 -1.19 11.19 -4.17
N GLN A 8 -0.45 12.27 -4.31
CA GLN A 8 0.75 12.46 -3.49
C GLN A 8 0.31 12.94 -2.13
N ILE A 9 0.60 12.15 -1.10
CA ILE A 9 0.15 12.43 0.25
C ILE A 9 1.26 12.90 1.16
N GLY A 10 2.46 13.08 0.60
CA GLY A 10 3.59 13.58 1.34
C GLY A 10 4.84 13.48 0.50
N SER A 11 5.95 13.87 1.08
CA SER A 11 7.23 13.80 0.39
C SER A 11 7.59 12.34 0.16
N ASN A 12 7.73 11.94 -1.12
CA ASN A 12 8.05 10.57 -1.53
C ASN A 12 7.00 9.55 -1.08
N LYS A 13 5.76 10.00 -0.88
CA LYS A 13 4.65 9.13 -0.52
C LYS A 13 3.51 9.37 -1.49
N THR A 14 3.05 8.29 -2.12
CA THR A 14 1.94 8.35 -3.05
C THR A 14 0.93 7.29 -2.68
N GLU A 15 -0.34 7.64 -2.76
CA GLU A 15 -1.43 6.71 -2.50
C GLU A 15 -2.11 6.39 -3.82
N LEU A 16 -2.24 5.11 -4.12
CA LEU A 16 -3.00 4.64 -5.27
C LEU A 16 -4.29 4.00 -4.75
N THR A 17 -5.43 4.49 -5.21
CA THR A 17 -6.70 3.84 -4.90
C THR A 17 -7.32 3.34 -6.19
N TYR A 18 -7.94 2.16 -6.12
CA TYR A 18 -8.61 1.60 -7.28
C TYR A 18 -9.65 0.59 -6.79
N ARG A 19 -10.53 0.20 -7.71
CA ARG A 19 -11.53 -0.82 -7.42
C ARG A 19 -11.11 -2.09 -8.15
N ASN A 20 -11.05 -3.20 -7.42
CA ASN A 20 -10.64 -4.46 -8.02
C ASN A 20 -11.80 -5.10 -8.77
N ASP A 21 -11.55 -6.29 -9.35
CA ASP A 21 -12.55 -6.96 -10.18
C ASP A 21 -13.79 -7.39 -9.39
N ASN A 22 -13.64 -7.55 -8.08
CA ASN A 22 -14.76 -7.92 -7.20
C ASN A 22 -15.55 -6.72 -6.72
N GLY A 23 -15.20 -5.51 -7.16
CA GLY A 23 -15.89 -4.30 -6.76
C GLY A 23 -15.43 -3.75 -5.42
N GLU A 24 -14.31 -4.20 -4.92
CA GLU A 24 -13.79 -3.77 -3.62
C GLU A 24 -12.76 -2.66 -3.80
N ASP A 25 -12.80 -1.70 -2.88
CA ASP A 25 -11.87 -0.58 -2.92
C ASP A 25 -10.55 -0.97 -2.29
N ILE A 26 -9.47 -0.75 -3.02
CA ILE A 26 -8.12 -1.06 -2.57
C ILE A 26 -7.34 0.24 -2.51
N SER A 27 -6.54 0.40 -1.48
CA SER A 27 -5.61 1.53 -1.43
C SER A 27 -4.22 0.99 -1.15
N LEU A 28 -3.23 1.59 -1.80
CA LEU A 28 -1.84 1.19 -1.67
C LEU A 28 -0.98 2.41 -1.38
N LEU A 29 -0.06 2.25 -0.45
CA LEU A 29 0.95 3.26 -0.16
C LEU A 29 2.22 2.92 -0.92
N PHE A 30 2.67 3.87 -1.72
CA PHE A 30 3.98 3.79 -2.37
C PHE A 30 4.95 4.66 -1.59
N SER A 31 6.04 4.05 -1.14
CA SER A 31 7.15 4.78 -0.55
C SER A 31 8.21 4.87 -1.63
N TYR A 32 8.48 6.10 -2.07
CA TYR A 32 9.25 6.34 -3.28
C TYR A 32 8.51 5.66 -4.44
N GLU A 33 9.06 4.64 -5.04
CA GLU A 33 8.43 3.98 -6.18
C GLU A 33 7.95 2.56 -5.86
N THR A 34 7.97 2.18 -4.58
CA THR A 34 7.70 0.80 -4.17
C THR A 34 6.42 0.74 -3.34
N PRO A 35 5.46 -0.12 -3.70
CA PRO A 35 4.28 -0.31 -2.87
C PRO A 35 4.66 -1.11 -1.63
N VAL A 36 4.30 -0.63 -0.44
CA VAL A 36 4.78 -1.23 0.80
C VAL A 36 3.69 -1.48 1.82
N ALA A 37 2.49 -0.94 1.62
CA ALA A 37 1.40 -1.11 2.58
C ALA A 37 0.10 -0.75 1.91
N GLY A 38 -1.02 -1.01 2.58
CA GLY A 38 -2.29 -0.64 2.01
C GLY A 38 -3.46 -1.18 2.79
N TYR A 39 -4.64 -1.05 2.18
CA TYR A 39 -5.90 -1.56 2.71
C TYR A 39 -6.60 -2.33 1.61
N ASP A 40 -7.08 -3.52 1.92
CA ASP A 40 -7.91 -4.30 1.01
C ASP A 40 -9.18 -4.75 1.73
N GLU A 41 -9.89 -5.72 1.16
CA GLU A 41 -11.14 -6.17 1.76
C GLU A 41 -10.93 -6.82 3.13
N HIS A 42 -9.71 -7.20 3.45
CA HIS A 42 -9.38 -7.81 4.74
C HIS A 42 -8.77 -6.80 5.72
N GLY A 43 -8.70 -5.52 5.33
CA GLY A 43 -8.19 -4.48 6.20
C GLY A 43 -6.77 -4.06 5.86
N ALA A 44 -6.07 -3.50 6.83
CA ALA A 44 -4.74 -2.96 6.63
C ALA A 44 -3.70 -4.07 6.50
N PHE A 45 -2.70 -3.84 5.64
CA PHE A 45 -1.58 -4.77 5.51
C PHE A 45 -0.29 -3.99 5.26
N ARG A 46 0.83 -4.65 5.51
CA ARG A 46 2.15 -4.06 5.31
C ARG A 46 3.12 -5.14 4.88
N THR A 47 4.20 -4.71 4.22
CA THR A 47 5.22 -5.65 3.75
C THR A 47 6.01 -6.25 4.91
N ASP A 48 6.46 -7.49 4.72
CA ASP A 48 7.36 -8.14 5.67
C ASP A 48 8.82 -7.78 5.39
N GLU A 49 9.10 -7.07 4.29
CA GLU A 49 10.45 -6.67 3.96
C GLU A 49 10.85 -5.40 4.68
N LYS A 50 12.12 -5.32 5.01
CA LYS A 50 12.66 -4.13 5.65
C LYS A 50 13.38 -3.30 4.59
N PHE A 51 12.89 -2.10 4.39
CA PHE A 51 13.53 -1.16 3.46
C PHE A 51 14.38 -0.17 4.26
N SER A 52 14.15 1.11 4.09
CA SER A 52 14.89 2.13 4.83
C SER A 52 14.09 2.55 6.06
N ARG A 53 14.76 3.30 6.94
CA ARG A 53 14.07 3.87 8.09
C ARG A 53 12.95 4.82 7.65
N THR A 54 13.19 5.57 6.57
CA THR A 54 12.19 6.49 6.04
C THR A 54 10.96 5.74 5.57
N THR A 55 11.16 4.62 4.86
CA THR A 55 10.04 3.80 4.40
C THR A 55 9.26 3.24 5.58
N SER A 56 9.96 2.82 6.64
CA SER A 56 9.27 2.33 7.85
C SER A 56 8.41 3.42 8.47
N LYS A 57 8.87 4.66 8.48
CA LYS A 57 8.07 5.77 8.97
C LYS A 57 6.84 5.99 8.10
N HIS A 58 7.00 5.88 6.77
CA HIS A 58 5.87 6.01 5.86
C HIS A 58 4.80 4.96 6.17
N ILE A 59 5.24 3.70 6.34
CA ILE A 59 4.33 2.60 6.63
C ILE A 59 3.60 2.86 7.95
N ASN A 60 4.36 3.21 9.00
CA ASN A 60 3.77 3.40 10.33
C ASN A 60 2.79 4.56 10.37
N GLY A 61 2.95 5.53 9.49
CA GLY A 61 2.02 6.65 9.41
C GLY A 61 0.79 6.35 8.57
N TYR A 62 0.81 5.26 7.79
CA TYR A 62 -0.28 4.94 6.89
C TYR A 62 -1.18 3.84 7.44
N VAL A 63 -0.61 2.80 8.07
CA VAL A 63 -1.37 1.69 8.61
C VAL A 63 -1.09 1.55 10.10
N PRO A 64 -2.04 0.96 10.86
CA PRO A 64 -1.83 0.76 12.29
C PRO A 64 -0.80 -0.34 12.55
N SER A 65 -0.30 -0.38 13.78
CA SER A 65 0.67 -1.42 14.16
C SER A 65 0.08 -2.81 14.12
N THR A 66 -1.25 -2.92 14.08
CA THR A 66 -1.94 -4.20 14.00
C THR A 66 -2.15 -4.67 12.57
N ALA A 67 -1.62 -3.94 11.58
CA ALA A 67 -1.77 -4.32 10.19
C ALA A 67 -1.19 -5.71 9.94
N ARG A 68 -1.82 -6.47 9.03
CA ARG A 68 -1.31 -7.78 8.66
C ARG A 68 0.04 -7.64 7.98
N VAL A 69 0.97 -8.54 8.29
CA VAL A 69 2.27 -8.57 7.65
C VAL A 69 2.19 -9.57 6.50
N VAL A 70 2.47 -9.11 5.29
CA VAL A 70 2.33 -9.94 4.09
C VAL A 70 3.63 -9.90 3.30
N PRO A 71 3.89 -10.93 2.46
CA PRO A 71 5.09 -10.90 1.61
C PRO A 71 5.03 -9.75 0.62
N GLN A 72 6.20 -9.21 0.28
CA GLN A 72 6.26 -8.13 -0.69
C GLN A 72 5.65 -8.54 -2.03
N ALA A 73 5.79 -9.81 -2.42
CA ALA A 73 5.22 -10.30 -3.67
C ALA A 73 3.69 -10.17 -3.68
N TYR A 74 3.05 -10.32 -2.53
CA TYR A 74 1.60 -10.15 -2.42
C TYR A 74 1.21 -8.73 -2.81
N ILE A 75 1.98 -7.75 -2.32
CA ILE A 75 1.69 -6.34 -2.59
C ILE A 75 1.99 -6.00 -4.04
N GLU A 76 3.14 -6.48 -4.54
CA GLU A 76 3.54 -6.17 -5.91
C GLU A 76 2.59 -6.80 -6.92
N GLY A 77 1.99 -7.93 -6.57
CA GLY A 77 1.02 -8.57 -7.44
C GLY A 77 -0.23 -7.74 -7.66
N MET A 78 -0.50 -6.82 -6.74
CA MET A 78 -1.69 -5.97 -6.87
C MET A 78 -1.53 -4.91 -7.96
N VAL A 79 -0.30 -4.57 -8.35
CA VAL A 79 -0.05 -3.51 -9.33
C VAL A 79 0.40 -4.05 -10.67
N GLN A 80 0.37 -5.36 -10.87
CA GLN A 80 0.76 -5.97 -12.14
C GLN A 80 -0.44 -6.31 -13.00
#